data_24b71f40e74e360a4bd8be196f2c6f7e
#
_entry.id   24b71f40e74e360a4bd8be196f2c6f7e
#
_cell.length_a   1.000
_cell.length_b   1.000
_cell.length_c   1.000
_cell.angle_alpha   90.00
_cell.angle_beta   90.00
_cell.angle_gamma   90.00
#
_symmetry.space_group_name_H-M   'P 1'
#
loop_
_entity.id
_entity.type
_entity.pdbx_description
1 polymer ?
#
loop_
_entity_poly.entity_id
_entity_poly.type
_entity_poly.pdbx_seq_one_letter_code
_entity_poly.pdbx_strand_id
1 'polypeptide(L)'
;MKKILISLMAIALVIGLVGAGSFALFNDTETSTGNTFTAGTLDLNVGGENPNLSPDFTLGPLAPGDSGTITYTLNNVGSIDGYLDLQGIGVVDTEGTNPESETGDITEPGELSGNIYVTVTLGTSGLYTGLLSGIASDYDANVALAASGTTTLTIAWVVDKDNVAPLGADVGNDIQGDVATVGMTFELAQTTGQ
;
A
#
# COMPACT_ATOMS: atom_id res chain seq x y z
N MET A 1 93.77 -20.43 5.71
CA MET A 1 92.93 -19.26 5.30
C MET A 1 92.03 -19.56 4.14
N LYS A 2 92.45 -20.16 3.02
CA LYS A 2 91.61 -20.44 1.83
C LYS A 2 90.37 -21.33 2.15
N LYS A 3 90.53 -22.35 3.04
CA LYS A 3 89.41 -23.26 3.43
C LYS A 3 88.33 -22.56 4.25
N ILE A 4 88.69 -21.60 5.11
CA ILE A 4 87.80 -20.81 5.90
C ILE A 4 86.99 -19.86 5.03
N LEU A 5 87.60 -19.28 4.05
CA LEU A 5 86.94 -18.36 3.08
C LEU A 5 85.89 -19.09 2.25
N ILE A 6 86.24 -20.31 1.79
CA ILE A 6 85.31 -21.14 1.00
C ILE A 6 84.06 -21.56 1.87
N SER A 7 84.30 -21.92 3.15
CA SER A 7 83.20 -22.26 4.03
C SER A 7 82.31 -21.05 4.35
N LEU A 8 82.91 -19.87 4.52
CA LEU A 8 82.13 -18.64 4.73
C LEU A 8 81.28 -18.26 3.50
N MET A 9 81.89 -18.43 2.31
CA MET A 9 81.15 -18.22 1.06
C MET A 9 79.97 -19.20 0.88
N ALA A 10 80.21 -20.48 1.21
CA ALA A 10 79.15 -21.49 1.14
C ALA A 10 77.98 -21.19 2.07
N ILE A 11 78.27 -20.73 3.29
CA ILE A 11 77.26 -20.35 4.30
C ILE A 11 76.49 -19.10 3.81
N ALA A 12 77.19 -18.11 3.27
CA ALA A 12 76.54 -16.91 2.75
C ALA A 12 75.62 -17.23 1.56
N LEU A 13 76.01 -18.18 0.72
CA LEU A 13 75.24 -18.62 -0.42
C LEU A 13 73.96 -19.36 -0.01
N VAL A 14 74.05 -20.22 1.04
CA VAL A 14 72.90 -20.92 1.59
C VAL A 14 71.90 -19.95 2.26
N ILE A 15 72.42 -18.98 3.05
CA ILE A 15 71.58 -17.95 3.67
C ILE A 15 70.91 -17.09 2.60
N GLY A 16 71.59 -16.76 1.51
CA GLY A 16 71.00 -16.01 0.41
C GLY A 16 69.90 -16.77 -0.34
N LEU A 17 70.07 -18.09 -0.51
CA LEU A 17 69.07 -18.96 -1.14
C LEU A 17 67.84 -19.18 -0.25
N VAL A 18 68.05 -19.36 1.05
CA VAL A 18 66.95 -19.50 2.03
C VAL A 18 66.23 -18.17 2.19
N GLY A 19 66.94 -17.03 2.21
CA GLY A 19 66.31 -15.70 2.27
C GLY A 19 65.53 -15.37 1.02
N ALA A 20 66.01 -15.73 -0.16
CA ALA A 20 65.25 -15.51 -1.41
C ALA A 20 64.03 -16.45 -1.57
N GLY A 21 64.16 -17.67 -1.00
CA GLY A 21 63.03 -18.62 -1.05
C GLY A 21 61.91 -18.34 -0.04
N SER A 22 62.20 -17.52 0.98
CA SER A 22 61.22 -17.18 2.03
C SER A 22 60.26 -16.07 1.61
N PHE A 23 60.50 -15.41 0.48
CA PHE A 23 59.53 -14.50 -0.13
C PHE A 23 58.63 -15.26 -1.11
N ALA A 24 58.16 -16.45 -0.75
CA ALA A 24 56.95 -16.99 -1.32
C ALA A 24 55.79 -16.08 -0.85
N LEU A 25 55.51 -15.10 -1.65
CA LEU A 25 54.31 -14.28 -1.50
C LEU A 25 53.09 -15.21 -1.60
N PHE A 26 52.54 -15.55 -0.47
CA PHE A 26 51.22 -16.07 -0.42
C PHE A 26 50.28 -14.95 -0.74
N ASN A 27 50.19 -14.62 -2.00
CA ASN A 27 49.17 -13.74 -2.55
C ASN A 27 48.06 -14.64 -3.06
N ASP A 28 47.20 -15.05 -2.13
CA ASP A 28 45.95 -15.64 -2.49
C ASP A 28 44.96 -14.49 -2.71
N THR A 29 44.75 -14.15 -3.97
CA THR A 29 43.81 -13.12 -4.38
C THR A 29 42.54 -13.83 -4.80
N GLU A 30 41.65 -14.10 -3.86
CA GLU A 30 40.29 -14.50 -4.22
C GLU A 30 39.58 -13.27 -4.78
N THR A 31 39.39 -13.27 -6.06
CA THR A 31 38.57 -12.25 -6.74
C THR A 31 37.13 -12.72 -6.68
N SER A 32 36.36 -12.23 -5.74
CA SER A 32 34.91 -12.40 -5.76
C SER A 32 34.32 -11.52 -6.85
N THR A 33 34.20 -12.05 -8.05
CA THR A 33 33.57 -11.40 -9.18
C THR A 33 32.15 -11.93 -9.30
N GLY A 34 31.16 -11.03 -9.42
CA GLY A 34 29.77 -11.39 -9.67
C GLY A 34 28.83 -11.22 -8.49
N ASN A 35 29.26 -10.58 -7.41
CA ASN A 35 28.35 -10.18 -6.34
C ASN A 35 27.49 -8.99 -6.84
N THR A 36 26.31 -9.29 -7.34
CA THR A 36 25.29 -8.28 -7.64
C THR A 36 24.34 -8.17 -6.46
N PHE A 37 24.27 -7.00 -5.87
CA PHE A 37 23.22 -6.65 -4.92
C PHE A 37 22.07 -6.04 -5.72
N THR A 38 20.95 -6.74 -5.79
CA THR A 38 19.72 -6.19 -6.38
C THR A 38 18.82 -5.77 -5.24
N ALA A 39 18.49 -4.48 -5.17
CA ALA A 39 17.47 -4.00 -4.27
C ALA A 39 16.10 -4.52 -4.73
N GLY A 40 15.31 -5.02 -3.79
CA GLY A 40 13.92 -5.34 -4.06
C GLY A 40 13.10 -4.06 -4.25
N THR A 41 12.01 -4.16 -4.99
CA THR A 41 11.08 -3.06 -5.27
C THR A 41 9.72 -3.35 -4.67
N LEU A 42 9.10 -2.34 -4.04
CA LEU A 42 7.67 -2.27 -3.81
C LEU A 42 7.04 -1.51 -4.96
N ASP A 43 5.99 -2.05 -5.52
CA ASP A 43 5.28 -1.41 -6.63
C ASP A 43 3.81 -1.84 -6.60
N LEU A 44 2.92 -0.92 -6.23
CA LEU A 44 1.49 -1.15 -6.11
C LEU A 44 0.78 -0.68 -7.38
N ASN A 45 0.03 -1.59 -7.99
CA ASN A 45 -0.85 -1.32 -9.10
C ASN A 45 -2.30 -1.44 -8.64
N VAL A 46 -3.11 -0.43 -8.93
CA VAL A 46 -4.52 -0.36 -8.57
C VAL A 46 -5.36 -0.40 -9.84
N GLY A 47 -6.26 -1.39 -9.96
CA GLY A 47 -7.15 -1.53 -11.10
C GLY A 47 -6.47 -1.80 -12.44
N GLY A 48 -5.18 -2.16 -12.45
CA GLY A 48 -4.39 -2.38 -13.66
C GLY A 48 -3.58 -1.17 -14.11
N GLU A 49 -3.59 -0.06 -13.36
CA GLU A 49 -2.86 1.17 -13.68
C GLU A 49 -1.72 1.45 -12.69
N ASN A 50 -0.61 1.98 -13.23
CA ASN A 50 0.58 2.37 -12.49
C ASN A 50 1.21 3.60 -13.17
N PRO A 51 1.45 4.73 -12.50
CA PRO A 51 1.18 5.01 -11.09
C PRO A 51 -0.31 5.18 -10.78
N ASN A 52 -0.65 4.94 -9.53
CA ASN A 52 -1.99 4.84 -8.98
C ASN A 52 -3.02 5.76 -9.61
N LEU A 53 -4.12 5.16 -10.08
CA LEU A 53 -5.38 5.88 -10.12
C LEU A 53 -5.69 6.41 -8.72
N SER A 54 -6.14 7.66 -8.65
CA SER A 54 -6.89 8.12 -7.50
C SER A 54 -8.15 7.27 -7.46
N PRO A 55 -8.35 6.39 -6.50
CA PRO A 55 -9.51 5.52 -6.46
C PRO A 55 -10.74 6.27 -5.95
N ASP A 56 -10.99 7.43 -6.55
CA ASP A 56 -12.14 8.23 -6.22
C ASP A 56 -13.38 7.57 -6.82
N PHE A 57 -14.44 7.52 -6.05
CA PHE A 57 -15.74 7.11 -6.55
C PHE A 57 -16.81 8.08 -6.10
N THR A 58 -17.87 8.14 -6.90
CA THR A 58 -19.01 9.02 -6.64
C THR A 58 -20.26 8.16 -6.54
N LEU A 59 -21.03 8.40 -5.49
CA LEU A 59 -22.36 7.83 -5.27
C LEU A 59 -23.40 8.93 -5.45
N GLY A 60 -24.42 8.65 -6.24
CA GLY A 60 -25.54 9.55 -6.47
C GLY A 60 -25.84 9.78 -7.98
N PRO A 61 -27.02 10.26 -8.31
CA PRO A 61 -28.19 10.33 -7.42
C PRO A 61 -28.71 8.92 -7.06
N LEU A 62 -29.06 8.71 -5.82
CA LEU A 62 -29.55 7.43 -5.29
C LEU A 62 -30.97 7.58 -4.71
N ALA A 63 -31.68 6.46 -4.65
CA ALA A 63 -32.97 6.37 -3.99
C ALA A 63 -32.89 5.51 -2.72
N PRO A 64 -33.76 5.75 -1.73
CA PRO A 64 -33.86 4.90 -0.55
C PRO A 64 -34.03 3.42 -0.93
N GLY A 65 -33.16 2.56 -0.41
CA GLY A 65 -33.10 1.13 -0.69
C GLY A 65 -32.15 0.73 -1.84
N ASP A 66 -31.56 1.69 -2.54
CA ASP A 66 -30.51 1.40 -3.50
C ASP A 66 -29.29 0.80 -2.79
N SER A 67 -28.60 -0.09 -3.48
CA SER A 67 -27.42 -0.75 -2.95
C SER A 67 -26.46 -1.16 -4.07
N GLY A 68 -25.20 -1.34 -3.72
CA GLY A 68 -24.19 -1.76 -4.67
C GLY A 68 -22.88 -2.16 -4.03
N THR A 69 -21.91 -2.44 -4.90
CA THR A 69 -20.56 -2.80 -4.48
C THR A 69 -19.56 -2.19 -5.42
N ILE A 70 -18.53 -1.58 -4.85
CA ILE A 70 -17.36 -1.06 -5.57
C ILE A 70 -16.20 -1.96 -5.21
N THR A 71 -15.38 -2.33 -6.20
CA THR A 71 -14.24 -3.21 -6.00
C THR A 71 -13.03 -2.67 -6.72
N TYR A 72 -11.91 -2.57 -5.99
CA TYR A 72 -10.59 -2.26 -6.53
C TYR A 72 -9.69 -3.48 -6.40
N THR A 73 -9.05 -3.85 -7.51
CA THR A 73 -8.03 -4.91 -7.51
C THR A 73 -6.67 -4.27 -7.22
N LEU A 74 -5.96 -4.79 -6.24
CA LEU A 74 -4.68 -4.29 -5.77
C LEU A 74 -3.62 -5.35 -6.04
N ASN A 75 -2.60 -5.01 -6.83
CA ASN A 75 -1.53 -5.93 -7.21
C ASN A 75 -0.19 -5.39 -6.76
N ASN A 76 0.57 -6.18 -6.02
CA ASN A 76 1.98 -5.90 -5.79
C ASN A 76 2.78 -6.42 -6.99
N VAL A 77 3.14 -5.53 -7.91
CA VAL A 77 3.95 -5.89 -9.09
C VAL A 77 5.46 -5.76 -8.80
N GLY A 78 5.80 -5.40 -7.57
CA GLY A 78 7.17 -5.38 -7.08
C GLY A 78 7.75 -6.76 -6.81
N SER A 79 9.00 -6.79 -6.40
CA SER A 79 9.77 -8.02 -6.16
C SER A 79 9.87 -8.44 -4.70
N ILE A 80 9.33 -7.64 -3.77
CA ILE A 80 9.33 -7.91 -2.34
C ILE A 80 7.91 -7.83 -1.77
N ASP A 81 7.70 -8.55 -0.66
CA ASP A 81 6.45 -8.52 0.09
C ASP A 81 6.24 -7.15 0.74
N GLY A 82 5.00 -6.77 0.92
CA GLY A 82 4.61 -5.54 1.61
C GLY A 82 3.34 -5.71 2.42
N TYR A 83 2.96 -4.62 3.08
CA TYR A 83 1.73 -4.49 3.85
C TYR A 83 0.90 -3.34 3.28
N LEU A 84 -0.36 -3.61 3.05
CA LEU A 84 -1.32 -2.63 2.53
C LEU A 84 -2.01 -1.90 3.67
N ASP A 85 -2.09 -0.60 3.50
CA ASP A 85 -2.86 0.31 4.32
C ASP A 85 -3.75 1.20 3.45
N LEU A 86 -4.80 1.76 4.04
CA LEU A 86 -5.75 2.64 3.38
C LEU A 86 -5.71 3.99 4.08
N GLN A 87 -5.36 5.04 3.35
CA GLN A 87 -5.08 6.36 3.90
C GLN A 87 -5.80 7.48 3.14
N GLY A 88 -5.87 8.65 3.77
CA GLY A 88 -6.37 9.87 3.15
C GLY A 88 -7.81 9.75 2.68
N ILE A 89 -8.64 8.95 3.37
CA ILE A 89 -10.05 8.82 3.01
C ILE A 89 -10.75 10.14 3.32
N GLY A 90 -11.30 10.74 2.29
CA GLY A 90 -12.12 11.95 2.40
C GLY A 90 -13.48 11.72 1.78
N VAL A 91 -14.53 12.13 2.48
CA VAL A 91 -15.90 12.12 1.99
C VAL A 91 -16.35 13.55 1.82
N VAL A 92 -16.88 13.87 0.66
CA VAL A 92 -17.43 15.19 0.33
C VAL A 92 -18.84 15.00 -0.20
N ASP A 93 -19.80 15.51 0.54
CA ASP A 93 -21.17 15.62 0.08
C ASP A 93 -21.38 16.92 -0.70
N THR A 94 -22.16 16.87 -1.74
CA THR A 94 -22.56 18.03 -2.52
C THR A 94 -24.04 17.92 -2.86
N GLU A 95 -24.72 19.04 -2.71
CA GLU A 95 -26.08 19.21 -3.17
C GLU A 95 -26.18 19.01 -4.68
N GLY A 96 -27.19 18.29 -5.13
CA GLY A 96 -27.41 18.04 -6.55
C GLY A 96 -27.94 19.25 -7.31
N THR A 97 -28.06 19.12 -8.63
CA THR A 97 -28.53 20.20 -9.50
C THR A 97 -30.04 20.46 -9.40
N ASN A 98 -30.76 19.63 -8.70
CA ASN A 98 -32.20 19.75 -8.44
C ASN A 98 -32.49 19.41 -6.99
N PRO A 99 -32.23 20.28 -6.05
CA PRO A 99 -32.63 20.08 -4.65
C PRO A 99 -34.15 20.25 -4.56
N GLU A 100 -34.88 19.23 -4.97
CA GLU A 100 -36.26 19.47 -5.35
C GLU A 100 -37.27 19.31 -4.30
N SER A 101 -37.10 19.07 -3.10
CA SER A 101 -38.22 18.96 -2.19
C SER A 101 -37.87 18.88 -0.73
N GLU A 102 -36.71 19.29 -0.39
CA GLU A 102 -36.33 19.45 0.99
C GLU A 102 -37.01 20.67 1.56
N THR A 103 -38.04 20.43 2.35
CA THR A 103 -38.76 21.52 2.97
C THR A 103 -37.88 22.12 4.08
N GLY A 104 -36.99 23.02 3.68
CA GLY A 104 -36.20 23.83 4.61
C GLY A 104 -34.70 23.61 4.59
N ASP A 105 -34.17 22.63 3.87
CA ASP A 105 -32.74 22.43 3.67
C ASP A 105 -32.40 22.46 2.18
N ILE A 106 -31.83 23.57 1.76
CA ILE A 106 -31.36 23.85 0.41
C ILE A 106 -29.88 24.29 0.48
N THR A 107 -29.21 23.97 1.57
CA THR A 107 -27.86 24.48 1.82
C THR A 107 -26.85 23.35 1.79
N GLU A 108 -25.83 23.56 0.97
CA GLU A 108 -24.64 22.72 1.02
C GLU A 108 -24.12 22.53 2.45
N PRO A 109 -23.61 21.36 2.82
CA PRO A 109 -23.16 20.28 1.89
C PRO A 109 -24.13 19.15 1.79
N GLY A 110 -24.93 18.74 0.99
CA GLY A 110 -25.82 17.57 0.95
C GLY A 110 -25.62 16.49 2.06
N GLU A 111 -26.58 15.59 2.26
CA GLU A 111 -26.67 14.67 3.40
C GLU A 111 -26.43 13.20 3.01
N LEU A 112 -26.09 12.92 1.75
CA LEU A 112 -26.07 11.55 1.23
C LEU A 112 -25.14 10.62 2.01
N SER A 113 -23.95 11.08 2.42
CA SER A 113 -23.00 10.23 3.17
C SER A 113 -23.53 9.85 4.56
N GLY A 114 -24.37 10.68 5.14
CA GLY A 114 -25.07 10.42 6.42
C GLY A 114 -26.16 9.37 6.32
N ASN A 115 -26.59 9.03 5.10
CA ASN A 115 -27.70 8.13 4.82
C ASN A 115 -27.28 6.87 4.05
N ILE A 116 -25.98 6.68 3.81
CA ILE A 116 -25.40 5.47 3.21
C ILE A 116 -24.68 4.65 4.27
N TYR A 117 -25.08 3.40 4.42
CA TYR A 117 -24.35 2.44 5.23
C TYR A 117 -23.35 1.67 4.38
N VAL A 118 -22.10 1.64 4.82
CA VAL A 118 -21.03 0.98 4.09
C VAL A 118 -20.37 -0.12 4.91
N THR A 119 -19.90 -1.14 4.20
CA THR A 119 -19.00 -2.16 4.73
C THR A 119 -17.76 -2.20 3.86
N VAL A 120 -16.61 -1.88 4.45
CA VAL A 120 -15.31 -1.81 3.79
C VAL A 120 -14.48 -3.01 4.20
N THR A 121 -14.00 -3.76 3.22
CA THR A 121 -13.21 -4.98 3.43
C THR A 121 -11.98 -4.96 2.52
N LEU A 122 -10.79 -5.13 3.11
CA LEU A 122 -9.53 -5.27 2.37
C LEU A 122 -9.04 -6.72 2.47
N GLY A 123 -9.09 -7.44 1.34
CA GLY A 123 -8.88 -8.88 1.31
C GLY A 123 -9.92 -9.61 2.18
N THR A 124 -9.46 -10.18 3.29
CA THR A 124 -10.32 -10.83 4.29
C THR A 124 -10.51 -9.99 5.55
N SER A 125 -9.87 -8.83 5.64
CA SER A 125 -9.92 -7.95 6.80
C SER A 125 -11.06 -6.95 6.67
N GLY A 126 -12.03 -7.00 7.58
CA GLY A 126 -13.06 -5.96 7.70
C GLY A 126 -12.42 -4.70 8.31
N LEU A 127 -12.49 -3.57 7.61
CA LEU A 127 -11.93 -2.31 8.06
C LEU A 127 -12.97 -1.44 8.75
N TYR A 128 -14.14 -1.34 8.14
CA TYR A 128 -15.20 -0.46 8.62
C TYR A 128 -16.58 -1.02 8.31
N THR A 129 -17.51 -0.74 9.20
CA THR A 129 -18.95 -0.98 9.00
C THR A 129 -19.71 0.10 9.73
N GLY A 130 -20.45 0.94 9.00
CA GLY A 130 -21.17 2.08 9.55
C GLY A 130 -21.62 3.06 8.47
N LEU A 131 -22.04 4.25 8.89
CA LEU A 131 -22.39 5.33 7.97
C LEU A 131 -21.15 5.82 7.21
N LEU A 132 -21.30 6.15 5.93
CA LEU A 132 -20.19 6.65 5.10
C LEU A 132 -19.58 7.93 5.70
N SER A 133 -20.39 8.83 6.26
CA SER A 133 -19.92 10.05 6.96
C SER A 133 -19.07 9.78 8.20
N GLY A 134 -19.16 8.58 8.77
CA GLY A 134 -18.39 8.16 9.94
C GLY A 134 -17.10 7.39 9.64
N ILE A 135 -16.74 7.25 8.36
CA ILE A 135 -15.52 6.54 7.99
C ILE A 135 -14.28 7.30 8.47
N ALA A 136 -13.30 6.61 9.04
CA ALA A 136 -12.05 7.24 9.46
C ALA A 136 -11.19 7.60 8.24
N SER A 137 -10.35 8.63 8.39
CA SER A 137 -9.45 9.07 7.33
C SER A 137 -8.36 8.05 7.00
N ASP A 138 -8.01 7.20 7.97
CA ASP A 138 -6.90 6.28 7.84
C ASP A 138 -7.19 4.94 8.52
N TYR A 139 -6.73 3.87 7.90
CA TYR A 139 -6.78 2.51 8.44
C TYR A 139 -5.42 1.83 8.29
N ASP A 140 -4.73 1.63 9.43
CA ASP A 140 -3.55 0.77 9.51
C ASP A 140 -3.97 -0.70 9.40
N ALA A 141 -4.38 -1.09 8.23
CA ALA A 141 -4.93 -2.42 7.97
C ALA A 141 -3.86 -3.50 8.05
N ASN A 142 -2.62 -3.15 7.71
CA ASN A 142 -1.45 -4.02 7.71
C ASN A 142 -1.72 -5.36 7.00
N VAL A 143 -2.48 -5.32 5.91
CA VAL A 143 -2.83 -6.53 5.15
C VAL A 143 -1.63 -6.96 4.32
N ALA A 144 -1.07 -8.13 4.64
CA ALA A 144 0.08 -8.65 3.92
C ALA A 144 -0.24 -8.91 2.45
N LEU A 145 0.59 -8.39 1.56
CA LEU A 145 0.52 -8.61 0.12
C LEU A 145 1.89 -9.05 -0.41
N ALA A 146 1.99 -10.33 -0.76
CA ALA A 146 3.22 -10.91 -1.26
C ALA A 146 3.67 -10.27 -2.58
N ALA A 147 4.95 -10.38 -2.88
CA ALA A 147 5.48 -10.07 -4.21
C ALA A 147 4.69 -10.80 -5.29
N SER A 148 4.28 -10.10 -6.33
CA SER A 148 3.40 -10.61 -7.40
C SER A 148 2.02 -11.08 -6.90
N GLY A 149 1.65 -10.73 -5.67
CA GLY A 149 0.35 -11.06 -5.07
C GLY A 149 -0.75 -10.08 -5.48
N THR A 150 -1.99 -10.52 -5.31
CA THR A 150 -3.20 -9.75 -5.62
C THR A 150 -4.18 -9.84 -4.45
N THR A 151 -4.83 -8.72 -4.15
CA THR A 151 -5.95 -8.65 -3.21
C THR A 151 -7.01 -7.67 -3.73
N THR A 152 -8.11 -7.51 -3.00
CA THR A 152 -9.18 -6.58 -3.39
C THR A 152 -9.61 -5.72 -2.21
N LEU A 153 -9.87 -4.44 -2.47
CA LEU A 153 -10.72 -3.63 -1.61
C LEU A 153 -12.15 -3.75 -2.12
N THR A 154 -13.07 -4.06 -1.23
CA THR A 154 -14.51 -4.13 -1.52
C THR A 154 -15.25 -3.18 -0.61
N ILE A 155 -16.08 -2.31 -1.19
CA ILE A 155 -16.95 -1.37 -0.50
C ILE A 155 -18.38 -1.73 -0.90
N ALA A 156 -19.08 -2.45 -0.03
CA ALA A 156 -20.50 -2.68 -0.17
C ALA A 156 -21.27 -1.53 0.48
N TRP A 157 -22.32 -1.04 -0.17
CA TRP A 157 -23.10 0.09 0.32
C TRP A 157 -24.60 -0.14 0.14
N VAL A 158 -25.37 0.49 0.99
CA VAL A 158 -26.84 0.51 0.92
C VAL A 158 -27.37 1.84 1.46
N VAL A 159 -28.33 2.41 0.77
CA VAL A 159 -29.09 3.59 1.22
C VAL A 159 -30.22 3.12 2.13
N ASP A 160 -30.39 3.74 3.27
CA ASP A 160 -31.49 3.40 4.18
C ASP A 160 -32.86 3.60 3.50
N LYS A 161 -33.75 2.71 3.79
CA LYS A 161 -35.07 2.70 3.19
C LYS A 161 -36.22 2.85 4.20
N ASP A 162 -36.09 2.26 5.35
CA ASP A 162 -37.24 1.99 6.20
C ASP A 162 -36.96 2.31 7.70
N ASN A 163 -36.03 3.21 7.99
CA ASN A 163 -35.70 3.51 9.40
C ASN A 163 -35.33 2.25 10.22
N VAL A 164 -34.71 1.28 9.55
CA VAL A 164 -34.32 0.01 10.17
C VAL A 164 -32.87 0.15 10.64
N ALA A 165 -32.63 -0.14 11.90
CA ALA A 165 -31.25 -0.18 12.40
C ALA A 165 -30.32 -0.94 11.42
N PRO A 166 -29.13 -0.39 11.14
CA PRO A 166 -28.40 0.56 12.00
C PRO A 166 -28.68 2.04 11.74
N LEU A 167 -29.44 2.40 10.73
CA LEU A 167 -29.61 3.76 10.23
C LEU A 167 -30.81 4.40 10.92
N GLY A 168 -31.42 4.54 11.63
CA GLY A 168 -32.42 5.02 12.57
C GLY A 168 -33.23 6.27 12.18
N ALA A 169 -33.11 6.79 10.96
CA ALA A 169 -33.94 7.89 10.46
C ALA A 169 -34.61 7.55 9.13
N ASP A 170 -35.81 8.03 8.91
CA ASP A 170 -36.47 7.94 7.62
C ASP A 170 -35.78 8.96 6.67
N VAL A 171 -35.11 8.46 5.65
CA VAL A 171 -34.29 9.28 4.75
C VAL A 171 -35.17 10.24 3.92
N GLY A 172 -36.45 9.95 3.78
CA GLY A 172 -37.38 10.82 3.06
C GLY A 172 -36.90 11.20 1.65
N ASN A 173 -37.03 12.47 1.35
CA ASN A 173 -36.51 13.08 0.12
C ASN A 173 -35.19 13.85 0.34
N ASP A 174 -34.65 13.84 1.55
CA ASP A 174 -33.54 14.68 1.98
C ASP A 174 -32.21 14.36 1.28
N ILE A 175 -32.12 13.24 0.54
CA ILE A 175 -30.97 12.84 -0.27
C ILE A 175 -31.23 12.93 -1.78
N GLN A 176 -32.35 13.49 -2.16
CA GLN A 176 -32.77 13.48 -3.57
C GLN A 176 -31.92 14.45 -4.39
N GLY A 177 -31.10 13.92 -5.24
CA GLY A 177 -30.20 14.70 -6.09
C GLY A 177 -28.77 14.81 -5.53
N ASP A 178 -28.57 14.49 -4.27
CA ASP A 178 -27.28 14.55 -3.59
C ASP A 178 -26.23 13.62 -4.19
N VAL A 179 -24.99 14.02 -4.00
CA VAL A 179 -23.82 13.28 -4.46
C VAL A 179 -22.78 13.21 -3.35
N ALA A 180 -22.35 12.01 -3.02
CA ALA A 180 -21.21 11.77 -2.13
C ALA A 180 -19.99 11.35 -2.95
N THR A 181 -18.92 12.12 -2.89
CA THR A 181 -17.63 11.77 -3.51
C THR A 181 -16.67 11.30 -2.43
N VAL A 182 -16.06 10.16 -2.68
CA VAL A 182 -15.09 9.55 -1.76
C VAL A 182 -13.74 9.45 -2.45
N GLY A 183 -12.74 10.10 -1.88
CA GLY A 183 -11.34 9.96 -2.28
C GLY A 183 -10.60 9.07 -1.30
N MET A 184 -9.57 8.35 -1.75
CA MET A 184 -8.72 7.53 -0.88
C MET A 184 -7.35 7.27 -1.51
N THR A 185 -6.40 6.84 -0.70
CA THR A 185 -5.05 6.47 -1.13
C THR A 185 -4.69 5.10 -0.58
N PHE A 186 -4.08 4.27 -1.41
CA PHE A 186 -3.50 3.02 -0.97
C PHE A 186 -2.01 3.18 -0.73
N GLU A 187 -1.53 2.68 0.38
CA GLU A 187 -0.11 2.56 0.68
C GLU A 187 0.31 1.09 0.70
N LEU A 188 1.45 0.79 0.08
CA LEU A 188 2.12 -0.49 0.20
C LEU A 188 3.48 -0.25 0.86
N ALA A 189 3.59 -0.59 2.13
CA ALA A 189 4.79 -0.40 2.94
C ALA A 189 5.56 -1.70 3.14
N GLN A 190 6.87 -1.61 3.36
CA GLN A 190 7.71 -2.78 3.65
C GLN A 190 7.56 -3.28 5.09
N THR A 191 7.16 -2.40 5.99
CA THR A 191 6.97 -2.70 7.42
C THR A 191 5.59 -2.24 7.85
N THR A 192 5.04 -2.87 8.88
CA THR A 192 3.77 -2.48 9.49
C THR A 192 3.89 -1.18 10.29
N GLY A 193 2.80 -0.40 10.37
CA GLY A 193 2.72 0.80 11.23
C GLY A 193 3.51 2.00 10.69
N GLN A 194 3.44 2.24 9.40
CA GLN A 194 3.99 3.44 8.76
C GLN A 194 2.95 4.56 8.68
#